data_f250ec786679d102c5f99c51b88e3165
#
_entry.id   f250ec786679d102c5f99c51b88e3165
#
_cell.length_a   1.000
_cell.length_b   1.000
_cell.length_c   1.000
_cell.angle_alpha   90.00
_cell.angle_beta   90.00
_cell.angle_gamma   90.00
#
_symmetry.space_group_name_H-M   'P 1'
#
loop_
_entity.id
_entity.type
_entity.pdbx_description
1 polymer ?
#
loop_
_entity_poly.entity_id
_entity_poly.type
_entity_poly.pdbx_seq_one_letter_code
_entity_poly.pdbx_strand_id
1 'polypeptide(L)'
;MERAIPCELPFFYFRSAQFNSSKNITFVPNLQEIFKVVKRTFLYINLVIALFFVLPVSQAKEKTFTVVIDAGHGGKDPGARGSSINEKAINLAVALRLGSLISEKHDDVKVIYTRKTDVFIELDERANIANRNKADLFISIHTNAVKRGSSVSGTETYTLGLARTDENLEVAMRENSAILLEDNYLQKYEGFDPTSSESYIIFEFMQNKHMEQSISLASRSEERRVGKECRSRWS
;
A
#
# COMPACT_ATOMS: atom_id res chain seq x y z
N MET A 1 -33.43 -14.32 13.31
CA MET A 1 -34.00 -13.51 14.42
C MET A 1 -33.70 -12.05 14.12
N GLU A 2 -34.56 -11.46 13.33
CA GLU A 2 -34.51 -10.03 12.97
C GLU A 2 -35.22 -9.26 14.10
N ARG A 3 -34.55 -8.24 14.63
CA ARG A 3 -35.18 -7.25 15.50
C ARG A 3 -35.51 -6.02 14.68
N ALA A 4 -36.79 -5.82 14.47
CA ALA A 4 -37.37 -4.61 13.90
C ALA A 4 -37.21 -3.42 14.86
N ILE A 5 -36.79 -2.27 14.30
CA ILE A 5 -36.76 -0.97 14.99
C ILE A 5 -38.16 -0.33 14.78
N PRO A 6 -38.87 0.09 15.82
CA PRO A 6 -40.14 0.79 15.64
C PRO A 6 -39.90 2.25 15.24
N CYS A 7 -40.53 2.64 14.16
CA CYS A 7 -40.60 4.02 13.68
C CYS A 7 -41.76 4.70 14.37
N GLU A 8 -41.51 5.51 15.40
CA GLU A 8 -42.56 6.36 16.01
C GLU A 8 -42.56 7.73 15.30
N LEU A 9 -43.59 7.96 14.53
CA LEU A 9 -43.92 9.29 14.01
C LEU A 9 -44.69 10.07 15.09
N PRO A 10 -44.41 11.35 15.31
CA PRO A 10 -45.14 12.16 16.28
C PRO A 10 -46.58 12.41 15.79
N PHE A 11 -47.55 11.91 16.54
CA PHE A 11 -48.95 12.20 16.36
C PHE A 11 -49.22 13.68 16.64
N PHE A 12 -49.61 14.44 15.62
CA PHE A 12 -50.24 15.74 15.83
C PHE A 12 -51.67 15.58 16.29
N TYR A 13 -51.91 15.98 17.51
CA TYR A 13 -53.26 15.98 18.11
C TYR A 13 -54.06 17.14 17.54
N PHE A 14 -54.98 16.87 16.61
CA PHE A 14 -55.98 17.86 16.17
C PHE A 14 -57.13 17.92 17.19
N ARG A 15 -57.15 18.97 17.99
CA ARG A 15 -58.29 19.28 18.86
C ARG A 15 -59.37 19.90 18.02
N SER A 16 -60.51 19.19 17.83
CA SER A 16 -61.69 19.72 17.15
C SER A 16 -62.26 20.93 17.92
N ALA A 17 -62.17 22.11 17.31
CA ALA A 17 -62.85 23.29 17.80
C ALA A 17 -64.30 23.21 17.35
N GLN A 18 -65.23 23.23 18.30
CA GLN A 18 -66.69 23.40 18.03
C GLN A 18 -66.87 24.78 17.40
N PHE A 19 -67.42 24.78 16.20
CA PHE A 19 -67.80 26.00 15.46
C PHE A 19 -69.05 26.55 16.06
N ASN A 20 -68.95 27.64 16.80
CA ASN A 20 -70.17 28.43 17.21
C ASN A 20 -70.25 29.62 16.23
N SER A 21 -71.26 29.57 15.36
CA SER A 21 -71.54 30.55 14.29
C SER A 21 -71.93 31.90 14.91
N SER A 22 -71.10 32.86 14.78
CA SER A 22 -71.35 34.29 14.67
C SER A 22 -70.35 35.15 15.45
N LYS A 23 -69.17 35.33 14.85
CA LYS A 23 -68.36 36.55 14.96
C LYS A 23 -67.23 36.42 13.95
N ASN A 24 -67.20 37.24 12.91
CA ASN A 24 -66.05 37.39 12.03
C ASN A 24 -64.88 37.93 12.84
N ILE A 25 -64.02 37.04 13.35
CA ILE A 25 -62.74 37.40 13.91
C ILE A 25 -61.75 37.33 12.74
N THR A 26 -61.57 38.44 12.10
CA THR A 26 -60.41 38.65 11.23
C THR A 26 -59.21 38.69 12.14
N PHE A 27 -58.50 37.56 12.21
CA PHE A 27 -57.20 37.47 12.89
C PHE A 27 -56.18 38.23 12.06
N VAL A 28 -56.06 39.55 12.32
CA VAL A 28 -54.94 40.33 11.79
C VAL A 28 -53.76 40.08 12.71
N PRO A 29 -52.77 39.31 12.27
CA PRO A 29 -51.59 39.05 13.13
C PRO A 29 -50.93 40.42 13.39
N ASN A 30 -50.64 40.68 14.66
CA ASN A 30 -49.97 41.90 15.07
C ASN A 30 -48.61 41.99 14.36
N LEU A 31 -48.41 43.02 13.56
CA LEU A 31 -47.22 43.23 12.74
C LEU A 31 -45.91 43.10 13.58
N GLN A 32 -45.98 43.51 14.85
CA GLN A 32 -44.87 43.41 15.79
C GLN A 32 -44.52 41.94 16.14
N GLU A 33 -45.49 41.04 16.22
CA GLU A 33 -45.22 39.62 16.51
C GLU A 33 -44.63 38.94 15.26
N ILE A 34 -45.10 39.29 14.08
CA ILE A 34 -44.47 38.82 12.82
C ILE A 34 -43.00 39.26 12.71
N PHE A 35 -42.70 40.52 13.03
CA PHE A 35 -41.35 41.07 13.03
C PHE A 35 -40.46 40.34 14.05
N LYS A 36 -40.93 40.01 15.23
CA LYS A 36 -40.19 39.24 16.22
C LYS A 36 -39.83 37.84 15.72
N VAL A 37 -40.80 37.14 15.12
CA VAL A 37 -40.59 35.82 14.54
C VAL A 37 -39.58 35.85 13.43
N VAL A 38 -39.72 36.78 12.48
CA VAL A 38 -38.78 36.95 11.36
C VAL A 38 -37.37 37.25 11.82
N LYS A 39 -37.19 38.17 12.80
CA LYS A 39 -35.86 38.44 13.38
C LYS A 39 -35.25 37.19 14.06
N ARG A 40 -36.05 36.43 14.82
CA ARG A 40 -35.57 35.18 15.43
C ARG A 40 -35.17 34.16 14.39
N THR A 41 -35.99 33.94 13.38
CA THR A 41 -35.69 33.01 12.29
C THR A 41 -34.40 33.42 11.55
N PHE A 42 -34.24 34.70 11.26
CA PHE A 42 -33.04 35.22 10.60
C PHE A 42 -31.80 35.04 11.50
N LEU A 43 -31.93 35.24 12.80
CA LEU A 43 -30.81 34.99 13.73
C LEU A 43 -30.41 33.51 13.76
N TYR A 44 -31.39 32.60 13.80
CA TYR A 44 -31.11 31.17 13.78
C TYR A 44 -30.48 30.71 12.45
N ILE A 45 -30.93 31.23 11.30
CA ILE A 45 -30.34 30.94 10.01
C ILE A 45 -28.87 31.41 9.98
N ASN A 46 -28.57 32.63 10.43
CA ASN A 46 -27.21 33.11 10.49
C ASN A 46 -26.33 32.31 11.47
N LEU A 47 -26.89 31.87 12.60
CA LEU A 47 -26.18 31.02 13.55
C LEU A 47 -25.83 29.66 12.96
N VAL A 48 -26.76 29.05 12.22
CA VAL A 48 -26.55 27.78 11.51
C VAL A 48 -25.50 27.95 10.40
N ILE A 49 -25.58 29.04 9.62
CA ILE A 49 -24.57 29.36 8.61
C ILE A 49 -23.19 29.56 9.25
N ALA A 50 -23.10 30.32 10.34
CA ALA A 50 -21.86 30.54 11.08
C ALA A 50 -21.28 29.21 11.61
N LEU A 51 -22.13 28.30 12.08
CA LEU A 51 -21.72 26.97 12.54
C LEU A 51 -21.11 26.13 11.41
N PHE A 52 -21.64 26.23 10.19
CA PHE A 52 -21.07 25.57 9.01
C PHE A 52 -19.67 26.09 8.64
N PHE A 53 -19.39 27.37 8.86
CA PHE A 53 -18.06 27.95 8.62
C PHE A 53 -17.05 27.67 9.72
N VAL A 54 -17.47 27.25 10.90
CA VAL A 54 -16.60 26.91 12.05
C VAL A 54 -16.25 25.43 12.09
N LEU A 55 -17.00 24.57 11.34
CA LEU A 55 -16.63 23.16 11.25
C LEU A 55 -15.28 23.06 10.57
N PRO A 56 -14.22 22.53 11.23
CA PRO A 56 -12.95 22.32 10.57
C PRO A 56 -13.21 21.36 9.40
N VAL A 57 -12.95 21.83 8.19
CA VAL A 57 -12.81 20.93 7.04
C VAL A 57 -11.67 20.00 7.42
N SER A 58 -11.99 18.80 7.89
CA SER A 58 -11.00 17.76 8.10
C SER A 58 -10.38 17.47 6.74
N GLN A 59 -9.24 18.11 6.47
CA GLN A 59 -8.41 17.72 5.34
C GLN A 59 -7.99 16.29 5.64
N ALA A 60 -8.60 15.33 4.96
CA ALA A 60 -8.12 13.96 4.94
C ALA A 60 -6.67 14.06 4.46
N LYS A 61 -5.72 13.81 5.36
CA LYS A 61 -4.29 13.76 5.01
C LYS A 61 -4.20 12.70 3.91
N GLU A 62 -3.84 13.12 2.70
CA GLU A 62 -3.62 12.19 1.61
C GLU A 62 -2.65 11.12 2.10
N LYS A 63 -3.07 9.86 1.96
CA LYS A 63 -2.25 8.73 2.41
C LYS A 63 -1.04 8.67 1.48
N THR A 64 0.11 9.08 1.99
CA THR A 64 1.38 8.97 1.26
C THR A 64 1.65 7.49 0.95
N PHE A 65 1.82 7.16 -0.32
CA PHE A 65 2.18 5.81 -0.74
C PHE A 65 3.64 5.53 -0.36
N THR A 66 3.89 4.45 0.38
CA THR A 66 5.22 4.11 0.87
C THR A 66 5.79 2.92 0.10
N VAL A 67 6.93 3.15 -0.55
CA VAL A 67 7.71 2.11 -1.25
C VAL A 67 8.97 1.82 -0.46
N VAL A 68 9.19 0.54 -0.14
CA VAL A 68 10.49 0.07 0.37
C VAL A 68 11.25 -0.59 -0.76
N ILE A 69 12.45 -0.11 -1.02
CA ILE A 69 13.38 -0.68 -2.01
C ILE A 69 14.46 -1.43 -1.25
N ASP A 70 14.53 -2.71 -1.49
CA ASP A 70 15.54 -3.60 -0.94
C ASP A 70 16.65 -3.82 -1.96
N ALA A 71 17.87 -3.45 -1.59
CA ALA A 71 19.04 -3.82 -2.36
C ALA A 71 19.58 -5.15 -1.82
N GLY A 72 19.36 -6.24 -2.53
CA GLY A 72 19.78 -7.57 -2.12
C GLY A 72 21.25 -7.66 -1.75
N HIS A 73 21.59 -8.58 -0.86
CA HIS A 73 22.95 -8.80 -0.34
C HIS A 73 23.51 -7.58 0.40
N GLY A 74 24.84 -7.52 0.59
CA GLY A 74 25.53 -6.39 1.23
C GLY A 74 26.52 -6.82 2.31
N GLY A 75 27.52 -6.01 2.59
CA GLY A 75 28.55 -6.29 3.60
C GLY A 75 29.26 -7.62 3.38
N LYS A 76 29.12 -8.54 4.34
CA LYS A 76 29.70 -9.89 4.32
C LYS A 76 29.10 -10.82 3.25
N ASP A 77 27.89 -10.49 2.75
CA ASP A 77 27.24 -11.24 1.68
C ASP A 77 27.49 -10.56 0.33
N PRO A 78 28.35 -11.11 -0.53
CA PRO A 78 28.65 -10.54 -1.83
C PRO A 78 27.55 -10.78 -2.87
N GLY A 79 26.64 -11.74 -2.66
CA GLY A 79 25.79 -12.31 -3.69
C GLY A 79 26.62 -13.05 -4.76
N ALA A 80 26.14 -13.08 -5.98
CA ALA A 80 26.86 -13.65 -7.10
C ALA A 80 28.17 -12.89 -7.34
N ARG A 81 29.26 -13.65 -7.48
CA ARG A 81 30.61 -13.10 -7.69
C ARG A 81 30.90 -12.97 -9.18
N GLY A 82 30.96 -11.74 -9.66
CA GLY A 82 31.45 -11.45 -11.00
C GLY A 82 32.96 -11.33 -11.07
N SER A 83 33.51 -11.18 -12.30
CA SER A 83 34.94 -11.02 -12.49
C SER A 83 35.49 -9.68 -11.98
N SER A 84 34.69 -8.63 -12.02
CA SER A 84 35.10 -7.26 -11.67
C SER A 84 34.24 -6.65 -10.57
N ILE A 85 32.98 -7.05 -10.46
CA ILE A 85 32.02 -6.50 -9.54
C ILE A 85 31.10 -7.59 -8.98
N ASN A 86 30.76 -7.51 -7.73
CA ASN A 86 29.81 -8.43 -7.08
C ASN A 86 28.39 -7.91 -7.18
N GLU A 87 27.44 -8.83 -7.13
CA GLU A 87 26.01 -8.56 -7.19
C GLU A 87 25.55 -7.47 -6.20
N LYS A 88 26.03 -7.50 -4.96
CA LYS A 88 25.68 -6.53 -3.92
C LYS A 88 25.89 -5.06 -4.33
N ALA A 89 26.91 -4.81 -5.15
CA ALA A 89 27.23 -3.45 -5.60
C ALA A 89 26.32 -3.01 -6.73
N ILE A 90 25.97 -3.91 -7.64
CA ILE A 90 25.03 -3.65 -8.72
C ILE A 90 23.63 -3.40 -8.14
N ASN A 91 23.19 -4.27 -7.25
CA ASN A 91 21.88 -4.16 -6.59
C ASN A 91 21.73 -2.82 -5.86
N LEU A 92 22.78 -2.40 -5.14
CA LEU A 92 22.77 -1.10 -4.46
C LEU A 92 22.67 0.07 -5.45
N ALA A 93 23.44 0.05 -6.52
CA ALA A 93 23.42 1.12 -7.52
C ALA A 93 22.05 1.23 -8.20
N VAL A 94 21.46 0.09 -8.57
CA VAL A 94 20.12 0.04 -9.19
C VAL A 94 19.05 0.50 -8.22
N ALA A 95 19.10 0.04 -6.96
CA ALA A 95 18.14 0.44 -5.92
C ALA A 95 18.15 1.94 -5.67
N LEU A 96 19.32 2.54 -5.51
CA LEU A 96 19.48 3.98 -5.31
C LEU A 96 18.97 4.77 -6.52
N ARG A 97 19.28 4.31 -7.74
CA ARG A 97 18.80 4.97 -8.96
C ARG A 97 17.28 4.86 -9.12
N LEU A 98 16.71 3.71 -8.82
CA LEU A 98 15.24 3.51 -8.84
C LEU A 98 14.55 4.46 -7.88
N GLY A 99 15.02 4.53 -6.64
CA GLY A 99 14.41 5.40 -5.65
C GLY A 99 14.56 6.90 -5.96
N SER A 100 15.69 7.32 -6.54
CA SER A 100 15.87 8.68 -7.06
C SER A 100 14.82 8.99 -8.14
N LEU A 101 14.64 8.09 -9.11
CA LEU A 101 13.67 8.27 -10.19
C LEU A 101 12.20 8.31 -9.68
N ILE A 102 11.87 7.53 -8.67
CA ILE A 102 10.55 7.58 -8.04
C ILE A 102 10.36 8.94 -7.37
N SER A 103 11.31 9.35 -6.53
CA SER A 103 11.23 10.63 -5.80
C SER A 103 11.24 11.86 -6.71
N GLU A 104 11.89 11.78 -7.87
CA GLU A 104 11.90 12.85 -8.87
C GLU A 104 10.57 13.01 -9.62
N LYS A 105 9.77 11.94 -9.69
CA LYS A 105 8.55 11.91 -10.52
C LYS A 105 7.25 11.85 -9.72
N HIS A 106 7.32 11.53 -8.45
CA HIS A 106 6.17 11.26 -7.60
C HIS A 106 6.37 11.87 -6.21
N ASP A 107 5.86 13.08 -6.01
CA ASP A 107 5.98 13.82 -4.73
C ASP A 107 5.11 13.19 -3.62
N ASP A 108 4.11 12.40 -4.00
CA ASP A 108 3.18 11.69 -3.13
C ASP A 108 3.72 10.32 -2.68
N VAL A 109 4.91 9.90 -3.16
CA VAL A 109 5.53 8.61 -2.84
C VAL A 109 6.70 8.79 -1.89
N LYS A 110 6.63 8.13 -0.74
CA LYS A 110 7.74 8.03 0.21
C LYS A 110 8.61 6.82 -0.12
N VAL A 111 9.89 7.05 -0.46
CA VAL A 111 10.87 6.00 -0.72
C VAL A 111 11.71 5.71 0.53
N ILE A 112 11.79 4.45 0.89
CA ILE A 112 12.62 3.93 1.98
C ILE A 112 13.52 2.83 1.40
N TYR A 113 14.75 2.75 1.87
CA TYR A 113 15.69 1.71 1.47
C TYR A 113 16.01 0.81 2.65
N THR A 114 16.20 -0.47 2.40
CA THR A 114 16.75 -1.39 3.42
C THR A 114 18.20 -1.04 3.72
N ARG A 115 19.00 -0.68 2.72
CA ARG A 115 20.36 -0.15 2.85
C ARG A 115 20.66 0.91 1.79
N LYS A 116 21.54 1.83 2.14
CA LYS A 116 22.07 2.87 1.23
C LYS A 116 23.60 2.79 1.05
N THR A 117 24.22 1.85 1.76
CA THR A 117 25.66 1.62 1.75
C THR A 117 25.94 0.11 1.69
N ASP A 118 27.21 -0.28 1.59
CA ASP A 118 27.60 -1.69 1.59
C ASP A 118 27.62 -2.27 3.01
N VAL A 119 26.43 -2.50 3.56
CA VAL A 119 26.21 -3.14 4.86
C VAL A 119 25.36 -4.40 4.70
N PHE A 120 25.58 -5.38 5.57
CA PHE A 120 24.76 -6.58 5.62
C PHE A 120 23.48 -6.29 6.43
N ILE A 121 22.33 -6.63 5.86
CA ILE A 121 21.03 -6.57 6.52
C ILE A 121 20.45 -7.98 6.47
N GLU A 122 20.09 -8.52 7.61
CA GLU A 122 19.47 -9.84 7.74
C GLU A 122 18.12 -9.90 7.01
N LEU A 123 17.73 -11.08 6.54
CA LEU A 123 16.55 -11.21 5.66
C LEU A 123 15.26 -10.80 6.37
N ASP A 124 15.06 -11.24 7.62
CA ASP A 124 13.90 -10.85 8.42
C ASP A 124 13.87 -9.34 8.70
N GLU A 125 15.04 -8.72 8.92
CA GLU A 125 15.10 -7.27 9.15
C GLU A 125 14.70 -6.48 7.91
N ARG A 126 14.95 -6.97 6.69
CA ARG A 126 14.45 -6.35 5.44
C ARG A 126 12.92 -6.31 5.43
N ALA A 127 12.27 -7.43 5.76
CA ALA A 127 10.82 -7.50 5.90
C ALA A 127 10.30 -6.62 7.05
N ASN A 128 11.01 -6.60 8.18
CA ASN A 128 10.68 -5.78 9.34
C ASN A 128 10.76 -4.28 9.03
N ILE A 129 11.72 -3.84 8.22
CA ILE A 129 11.79 -2.45 7.73
C ILE A 129 10.52 -2.08 6.97
N ALA A 130 10.06 -2.95 6.06
CA ALA A 130 8.82 -2.72 5.32
C ALA A 130 7.60 -2.67 6.25
N ASN A 131 7.48 -3.64 7.15
CA ASN A 131 6.35 -3.75 8.07
C ASN A 131 6.27 -2.58 9.05
N ARG A 132 7.39 -2.17 9.67
CA ARG A 132 7.42 -1.01 10.59
C ARG A 132 7.06 0.30 9.91
N ASN A 133 7.41 0.44 8.64
CA ASN A 133 7.08 1.62 7.85
C ASN A 133 5.71 1.52 7.17
N LYS A 134 4.96 0.44 7.39
CA LYS A 134 3.65 0.20 6.76
C LYS A 134 3.72 0.37 5.25
N ALA A 135 4.72 -0.24 4.63
CA ALA A 135 4.96 -0.14 3.20
C ALA A 135 3.74 -0.64 2.41
N ASP A 136 3.35 0.13 1.40
CA ASP A 136 2.33 -0.27 0.44
C ASP A 136 2.93 -1.16 -0.66
N LEU A 137 4.25 -1.04 -0.89
CA LEU A 137 4.99 -1.84 -1.87
C LEU A 137 6.40 -2.14 -1.36
N PHE A 138 6.84 -3.39 -1.51
CA PHE A 138 8.22 -3.84 -1.30
C PHE A 138 8.81 -4.34 -2.61
N ILE A 139 9.96 -3.80 -3.00
CA ILE A 139 10.69 -4.19 -4.21
C ILE A 139 12.08 -4.63 -3.81
N SER A 140 12.41 -5.91 -4.00
CA SER A 140 13.77 -6.41 -3.85
C SER A 140 14.47 -6.49 -5.19
N ILE A 141 15.74 -6.10 -5.23
CA ILE A 141 16.57 -6.02 -6.42
C ILE A 141 17.76 -6.97 -6.28
N HIS A 142 17.80 -7.92 -7.20
CA HIS A 142 18.86 -8.91 -7.32
C HIS A 142 19.41 -8.94 -8.75
N THR A 143 20.65 -9.37 -8.89
CA THR A 143 21.31 -9.58 -10.19
C THR A 143 21.72 -11.03 -10.29
N ASN A 144 20.82 -11.85 -10.83
CA ASN A 144 21.01 -13.29 -10.93
C ASN A 144 22.26 -13.65 -11.75
N ALA A 145 23.00 -14.64 -11.29
CA ALA A 145 24.08 -15.23 -12.06
C ALA A 145 23.57 -16.32 -13.00
N VAL A 146 24.05 -16.31 -14.23
CA VAL A 146 23.86 -17.39 -15.21
C VAL A 146 25.11 -18.26 -15.31
N LYS A 147 24.95 -19.51 -15.74
CA LYS A 147 26.07 -20.42 -15.99
C LYS A 147 27.05 -19.80 -17.00
N ARG A 148 28.37 -19.96 -16.79
CA ARG A 148 29.38 -19.47 -17.71
C ARG A 148 29.12 -19.99 -19.14
N GLY A 149 29.25 -19.10 -20.12
CA GLY A 149 28.99 -19.44 -21.53
C GLY A 149 27.52 -19.34 -21.95
N SER A 150 26.60 -18.98 -21.03
CA SER A 150 25.23 -18.67 -21.39
C SER A 150 25.16 -17.33 -22.14
N SER A 151 24.36 -17.30 -23.20
CA SER A 151 23.99 -16.08 -23.94
C SER A 151 22.72 -15.42 -23.42
N VAL A 152 22.17 -15.91 -22.32
CA VAL A 152 20.94 -15.39 -21.71
C VAL A 152 21.20 -14.00 -21.13
N SER A 153 20.35 -13.06 -21.48
CA SER A 153 20.34 -11.71 -20.94
C SER A 153 18.89 -11.22 -20.80
N GLY A 154 18.67 -10.29 -19.90
CA GLY A 154 17.36 -9.71 -19.67
C GLY A 154 17.09 -9.45 -18.21
N THR A 155 15.83 -9.16 -17.91
CA THR A 155 15.32 -8.98 -16.54
C THR A 155 14.12 -9.88 -16.34
N GLU A 156 13.95 -10.37 -15.13
CA GLU A 156 12.84 -11.19 -14.71
C GLU A 156 12.18 -10.54 -13.50
N THR A 157 10.87 -10.68 -13.37
CA THR A 157 10.14 -10.18 -12.21
C THR A 157 9.49 -11.35 -11.48
N TYR A 158 9.93 -11.55 -10.25
CA TYR A 158 9.39 -12.60 -9.38
C TYR A 158 8.36 -12.00 -8.44
N THR A 159 7.27 -12.72 -8.24
CA THR A 159 6.27 -12.38 -7.22
C THR A 159 6.20 -13.51 -6.21
N LEU A 160 5.91 -13.16 -4.97
CA LEU A 160 5.63 -14.16 -3.96
C LEU A 160 4.34 -14.89 -4.34
N GLY A 161 4.39 -16.19 -4.53
CA GLY A 161 3.27 -17.01 -4.97
C GLY A 161 3.71 -18.45 -5.23
N LEU A 162 2.80 -19.26 -5.77
CA LEU A 162 3.08 -20.65 -6.04
C LEU A 162 4.25 -20.79 -7.02
N ALA A 163 5.44 -21.07 -6.51
CA ALA A 163 6.62 -21.39 -7.30
C ALA A 163 6.34 -22.71 -8.05
N ARG A 164 5.99 -22.62 -9.32
CA ARG A 164 5.54 -23.79 -10.08
C ARG A 164 6.62 -24.33 -11.00
N THR A 165 7.79 -23.74 -11.03
CA THR A 165 8.90 -24.21 -11.82
C THR A 165 10.11 -24.46 -10.93
N ASP A 166 10.85 -25.53 -11.25
CA ASP A 166 12.09 -25.86 -10.54
C ASP A 166 13.08 -24.70 -10.60
N GLU A 167 13.10 -23.95 -11.69
CA GLU A 167 13.95 -22.77 -11.90
C GLU A 167 13.63 -21.64 -10.89
N ASN A 168 12.36 -21.34 -10.64
CA ASN A 168 11.96 -20.34 -9.65
C ASN A 168 12.33 -20.77 -8.23
N LEU A 169 12.19 -22.06 -7.93
CA LEU A 169 12.59 -22.62 -6.65
C LEU A 169 14.12 -22.52 -6.45
N GLU A 170 14.92 -22.85 -7.46
CA GLU A 170 16.37 -22.71 -7.40
C GLU A 170 16.80 -21.26 -7.13
N VAL A 171 16.15 -20.28 -7.73
CA VAL A 171 16.40 -18.86 -7.45
C VAL A 171 16.06 -18.53 -6.01
N ALA A 172 14.86 -18.91 -5.53
CA ALA A 172 14.44 -18.66 -4.17
C ALA A 172 15.39 -19.30 -3.14
N MET A 173 15.82 -20.53 -3.36
CA MET A 173 16.78 -21.23 -2.50
C MET A 173 18.12 -20.53 -2.46
N ARG A 174 18.62 -20.07 -3.62
CA ARG A 174 19.88 -19.35 -3.69
C ARG A 174 19.82 -18.02 -2.94
N GLU A 175 18.79 -17.22 -3.15
CA GLU A 175 18.66 -15.92 -2.49
C GLU A 175 18.44 -16.06 -0.98
N ASN A 176 17.68 -17.05 -0.55
CA ASN A 176 17.47 -17.34 0.87
C ASN A 176 18.68 -18.03 1.55
N SER A 177 19.66 -18.52 0.81
CA SER A 177 20.90 -19.06 1.39
C SER A 177 21.67 -18.03 2.23
N ALA A 178 21.41 -16.75 2.05
CA ALA A 178 21.95 -15.68 2.88
C ALA A 178 21.56 -15.81 4.36
N ILE A 179 20.48 -16.53 4.69
CA ILE A 179 20.11 -16.91 6.07
C ILE A 179 21.25 -17.60 6.79
N LEU A 180 22.02 -18.47 6.10
CA LEU A 180 23.14 -19.20 6.68
C LEU A 180 24.30 -18.29 7.13
N LEU A 181 24.32 -17.03 6.71
CA LEU A 181 25.28 -16.02 7.14
C LEU A 181 24.81 -15.23 8.37
N GLU A 182 23.57 -15.44 8.82
CA GLU A 182 23.01 -14.76 9.97
C GLU A 182 23.41 -15.44 11.28
N ASP A 183 23.61 -14.62 12.33
CA ASP A 183 23.85 -15.14 13.65
C ASP A 183 22.55 -15.73 14.23
N ASN A 184 22.64 -16.92 14.84
CA ASN A 184 21.48 -17.62 15.45
C ASN A 184 20.32 -17.95 14.50
N TYR A 185 20.62 -18.15 13.20
CA TYR A 185 19.58 -18.41 12.18
C TYR A 185 18.70 -19.63 12.53
N LEU A 186 19.23 -20.67 13.18
CA LEU A 186 18.48 -21.86 13.59
C LEU A 186 17.35 -21.55 14.57
N GLN A 187 17.55 -20.58 15.49
CA GLN A 187 16.51 -20.16 16.42
C GLN A 187 15.53 -19.19 15.80
N LYS A 188 16.03 -18.35 14.89
CA LYS A 188 15.28 -17.27 14.26
C LYS A 188 14.30 -17.78 13.20
N TYR A 189 14.71 -18.81 12.47
CA TYR A 189 13.93 -19.44 11.40
C TYR A 189 13.59 -20.89 11.76
N GLU A 190 13.13 -21.13 12.99
CA GLU A 190 12.80 -22.46 13.47
C GLU A 190 11.80 -23.16 12.52
N GLY A 191 12.16 -24.36 12.07
CA GLY A 191 11.37 -25.16 11.14
C GLY A 191 11.52 -24.77 9.66
N PHE A 192 12.37 -23.79 9.31
CA PHE A 192 12.69 -23.47 7.93
C PHE A 192 14.14 -23.82 7.59
N ASP A 193 14.32 -24.72 6.62
CA ASP A 193 15.61 -25.02 6.04
C ASP A 193 15.70 -24.39 4.63
N PRO A 194 16.58 -23.38 4.43
CA PRO A 194 16.73 -22.73 3.14
C PRO A 194 17.30 -23.63 2.03
N THR A 195 17.77 -24.85 2.38
CA THR A 195 18.30 -25.85 1.45
C THR A 195 17.29 -26.94 1.08
N SER A 196 16.12 -26.97 1.75
CA SER A 196 15.08 -27.98 1.54
C SER A 196 13.90 -27.42 0.75
N SER A 197 13.56 -28.05 -0.37
CA SER A 197 12.39 -27.71 -1.18
C SER A 197 11.06 -27.83 -0.42
N GLU A 198 10.99 -28.77 0.53
CA GLU A 198 9.81 -28.99 1.35
C GLU A 198 9.50 -27.77 2.25
N SER A 199 10.54 -27.10 2.77
CA SER A 199 10.38 -25.89 3.56
C SER A 199 9.67 -24.78 2.77
N TYR A 200 9.98 -24.63 1.50
CA TYR A 200 9.35 -23.62 0.63
C TYR A 200 7.88 -23.93 0.35
N ILE A 201 7.51 -25.19 0.20
CA ILE A 201 6.11 -25.60 -0.04
C ILE A 201 5.23 -25.21 1.16
N ILE A 202 5.73 -25.38 2.39
CA ILE A 202 4.98 -25.03 3.60
C ILE A 202 4.74 -23.51 3.68
N PHE A 203 5.76 -22.70 3.37
CA PHE A 203 5.65 -21.25 3.38
C PHE A 203 4.71 -20.69 2.30
N GLU A 204 4.59 -21.35 1.16
CA GLU A 204 3.68 -20.97 0.08
C GLU A 204 2.21 -20.95 0.51
N PHE A 205 1.79 -21.87 1.33
CA PHE A 205 0.40 -21.93 1.83
C PHE A 205 0.04 -20.79 2.77
N MET A 206 1.01 -20.10 3.35
CA MET A 206 0.79 -19.07 4.35
C MET A 206 0.65 -17.65 3.79
N GLN A 207 0.86 -17.44 2.48
CA GLN A 207 1.11 -16.11 1.93
C GLN A 207 0.25 -15.77 0.70
N ASN A 208 -0.98 -15.27 0.88
CA ASN A 208 -1.77 -14.97 -0.32
C ASN A 208 -2.55 -13.65 -0.38
N LYS A 209 -2.45 -12.79 0.63
CA LYS A 209 -3.34 -11.61 0.70
C LYS A 209 -3.11 -10.57 -0.42
N HIS A 210 -1.90 -10.46 -0.97
CA HIS A 210 -1.52 -9.42 -1.93
C HIS A 210 -0.99 -9.96 -3.26
N MET A 211 -1.14 -11.26 -3.50
CA MET A 211 -0.58 -11.93 -4.68
C MET A 211 -1.11 -11.34 -5.99
N GLU A 212 -2.41 -11.09 -6.09
CA GLU A 212 -3.01 -10.53 -7.31
C GLU A 212 -2.44 -9.16 -7.68
N GLN A 213 -2.22 -8.31 -6.69
CA GLN A 213 -1.63 -6.99 -6.89
C GLN A 213 -0.18 -7.09 -7.32
N SER A 214 0.59 -8.01 -6.72
CA SER A 214 1.98 -8.29 -7.10
C SER A 214 2.10 -8.82 -8.52
N ILE A 215 1.25 -9.76 -8.91
CA ILE A 215 1.18 -10.30 -10.29
C ILE A 215 0.82 -9.19 -11.29
N SER A 216 -0.15 -8.34 -10.96
CA SER A 216 -0.54 -7.21 -11.81
C SER A 216 0.63 -6.23 -12.03
N LEU A 217 1.40 -5.93 -10.99
CA LEU A 217 2.59 -5.08 -11.10
C LEU A 217 3.67 -5.73 -11.95
N ALA A 218 3.96 -7.02 -11.72
CA ALA A 218 4.95 -7.78 -12.48
C ALA A 218 4.60 -7.83 -13.97
N SER A 219 3.34 -8.12 -14.31
CA SER A 219 2.84 -8.13 -15.68
C SER A 219 3.07 -6.80 -16.40
N ARG A 220 2.77 -5.68 -15.74
CA ARG A 220 3.02 -4.34 -16.30
C ARG A 220 4.50 -4.04 -16.52
N SER A 221 5.37 -4.57 -15.67
CA SER A 221 6.82 -4.47 -15.82
C SER A 221 7.30 -5.19 -17.09
N GLU A 222 6.82 -6.41 -17.31
CA GLU A 222 7.14 -7.22 -18.47
C GLU A 222 6.59 -6.63 -19.78
N GLU A 223 5.34 -6.15 -19.81
CA GLU A 223 4.73 -5.51 -20.98
C GLU A 223 5.54 -4.29 -21.43
N ARG A 224 6.03 -3.46 -20.52
CA ARG A 224 6.85 -2.30 -20.85
C ARG A 224 8.20 -2.68 -21.47
N ARG A 225 8.75 -3.81 -21.06
CA ARG A 225 10.00 -4.34 -21.63
C ARG A 225 9.81 -4.79 -23.06
N VAL A 226 8.80 -5.61 -23.33
CA VAL A 226 8.46 -6.09 -24.69
C VAL A 226 8.22 -4.91 -25.64
N GLY A 227 7.49 -3.90 -25.21
CA GLY A 227 7.23 -2.69 -26.01
C GLY A 227 8.50 -1.90 -26.37
N LYS A 228 9.53 -1.90 -25.52
CA LYS A 228 10.83 -1.25 -25.81
C LYS A 228 11.69 -2.07 -26.80
N GLU A 229 11.69 -3.37 -26.67
CA GLU A 229 12.41 -4.25 -27.60
C GLU A 229 11.84 -4.18 -29.02
N CYS A 230 10.51 -4.08 -29.16
CA CYS A 230 9.89 -3.82 -30.45
C CYS A 230 10.29 -2.49 -31.09
N ARG A 231 10.48 -1.44 -30.29
CA ARG A 231 10.92 -0.12 -30.81
C ARG A 231 12.38 -0.12 -31.26
N SER A 232 13.25 -0.87 -30.58
CA SER A 232 14.67 -0.93 -30.93
C SER A 232 14.96 -1.76 -32.19
N ARG A 233 14.05 -2.62 -32.63
CA ARG A 233 14.16 -3.39 -33.87
C ARG A 233 13.72 -2.63 -35.12
N TRP A 234 13.03 -1.49 -34.98
CA TRP A 234 12.51 -0.69 -36.08
C TRP A 234 13.17 0.67 -36.21
N SER A 235 14.17 0.95 -35.42
CA SER A 235 15.09 2.10 -35.57
C SER A 235 16.48 1.62 -35.98
#